data_0569639b8f1feaf0104fa45d3dadf0bf
#
_entry.id   0569639b8f1feaf0104fa45d3dadf0bf
#
_cell.length_a   1.000
_cell.length_b   1.000
_cell.length_c   1.000
_cell.angle_alpha   90.00
_cell.angle_beta   90.00
_cell.angle_gamma   90.00
#
_symmetry.space_group_name_H-M   'P 1'
#
loop_
_entity.id
_entity.type
_entity.pdbx_description
1 polymer ?
#
loop_
_entity_poly.entity_id
_entity_poly.type
_entity_poly.pdbx_seq_one_letter_code
_entity_poly.pdbx_strand_id
1 'polypeptide(L)'
;MAPDDREDRDRPRDDGGPDRGPDRSPDLAELIRYLAVNLVDRPDEVRVELIEERSANVYELEVAESDLGKVIGRGGKTARALRTVVQAVAPRSRKRTLVEILE
;
A
#
# COMPACT_ATOMS: atom_id res chain seq x y z
N MET A 1 19.06 22.42 21.09
CA MET A 1 18.67 22.36 20.70
C MET A 1 18.57 21.90 20.46
N ALA A 2 18.75 21.77 20.67
CA ALA A 2 18.40 21.40 20.09
C ALA A 2 18.12 20.91 19.68
N PRO A 3 18.15 20.83 19.87
CA PRO A 3 17.60 20.56 19.22
C PRO A 3 17.20 20.22 18.82
N ASP A 4 17.16 20.23 18.79
CA ASP A 4 16.46 20.14 18.14
C ASP A 4 16.09 19.77 17.71
N ASP A 5 16.33 19.67 17.96
CA ASP A 5 15.77 19.62 17.31
C ASP A 5 15.37 19.40 16.91
N ARG A 6 15.58 19.23 17.01
CA ARG A 6 14.98 19.42 16.44
C ARG A 6 14.98 19.53 15.67
N GLU A 7 15.13 19.68 15.76
CA GLU A 7 14.81 19.96 14.93
C GLU A 7 14.58 19.69 14.36
N ASP A 8 14.76 19.59 14.71
CA ASP A 8 14.18 19.62 13.96
C ASP A 8 13.65 19.38 13.77
N ARG A 9 13.94 19.18 13.99
CA ARG A 9 13.19 19.42 13.69
C ARG A 9 12.96 19.52 13.13
N ASP A 10 13.04 19.73 13.17
CA ASP A 10 12.48 20.05 12.36
C ASP A 10 12.30 20.00 11.69
N ARG A 11 12.51 19.94 11.51
CA ARG A 11 12.11 20.20 10.69
C ARG A 11 11.66 20.31 10.08
N PRO A 12 11.54 20.54 9.83
CA PRO A 12 10.91 20.85 9.02
C PRO A 12 10.27 20.71 8.60
N ARG A 13 9.95 20.71 8.42
CA ARG A 13 9.13 20.79 7.89
C ARG A 13 8.65 21.08 7.19
N ASP A 14 8.47 21.20 6.79
CA ASP A 14 7.88 21.60 5.95
C ASP A 14 7.22 21.72 5.61
N ASP A 15 7.06 21.86 5.44
CA ASP A 15 6.39 22.12 4.95
C ASP A 15 5.64 22.40 4.40
N GLY A 16 5.74 22.15 4.52
CA GLY A 16 4.89 22.91 3.98
C GLY A 16 4.18 22.89 2.75
N GLY A 17 4.18 23.68 2.11
CA GLY A 17 3.36 23.85 0.96
C GLY A 17 3.20 22.59 0.13
N PRO A 18 2.27 22.63 -0.80
CA PRO A 18 2.00 21.46 -1.62
C PRO A 18 3.23 20.95 -2.34
N ASP A 19 4.16 21.84 -2.58
CA ASP A 19 5.35 21.47 -3.29
C ASP A 19 6.54 21.43 -2.38
N ARG A 20 6.52 20.49 -1.50
CA ARG A 20 7.63 20.34 -0.58
C ARG A 20 8.57 19.25 -1.06
N GLY A 21 8.72 19.15 -2.36
CA GLY A 21 9.58 18.16 -2.93
C GLY A 21 8.88 16.85 -3.15
N PRO A 22 9.62 15.77 -3.29
CA PRO A 22 9.01 14.48 -3.60
C PRO A 22 8.00 14.07 -2.56
N ASP A 23 6.91 13.47 -3.03
CA ASP A 23 5.89 12.93 -2.16
C ASP A 23 6.50 11.79 -1.34
N ARG A 24 6.35 11.89 -0.04
CA ARG A 24 6.89 10.89 0.87
C ARG A 24 5.86 9.89 1.31
N SER A 25 4.66 10.00 0.80
CA SER A 25 3.63 9.02 1.08
C SER A 25 4.05 7.67 0.53
N PRO A 26 3.77 6.59 1.24
CA PRO A 26 4.07 5.26 0.72
C PRO A 26 3.31 5.01 -0.58
N ASP A 27 3.97 4.34 -1.51
CA ASP A 27 3.30 3.90 -2.72
C ASP A 27 2.70 2.54 -2.44
N LEU A 28 1.42 2.56 -2.08
CA LEU A 28 0.75 1.33 -1.68
C LEU A 28 0.57 0.36 -2.83
N ALA A 29 0.37 0.88 -4.03
CA ALA A 29 0.25 0.00 -5.19
C ALA A 29 1.55 -0.77 -5.40
N GLU A 30 2.66 -0.08 -5.24
CA GLU A 30 3.96 -0.73 -5.40
C GLU A 30 4.21 -1.74 -4.28
N LEU A 31 3.80 -1.40 -3.06
CA LEU A 31 3.94 -2.33 -1.94
C LEU A 31 3.13 -3.60 -2.19
N ILE A 32 1.88 -3.43 -2.61
CA ILE A 32 1.01 -4.57 -2.86
C ILE A 32 1.59 -5.42 -3.98
N ARG A 33 2.08 -4.79 -5.03
CA ARG A 33 2.68 -5.50 -6.13
C ARG A 33 3.91 -6.28 -5.66
N TYR A 34 4.75 -5.63 -4.87
CA TYR A 34 5.96 -6.28 -4.36
C TYR A 34 5.61 -7.53 -3.55
N LEU A 35 4.61 -7.41 -2.67
CA LEU A 35 4.21 -8.56 -1.87
C LEU A 35 3.68 -9.67 -2.76
N ALA A 36 2.86 -9.32 -3.76
CA ALA A 36 2.24 -10.32 -4.61
C ALA A 36 3.27 -11.04 -5.48
N VAL A 37 4.20 -10.29 -6.09
CA VAL A 37 5.18 -10.93 -6.98
C VAL A 37 6.04 -11.92 -6.23
N ASN A 38 6.19 -11.74 -4.93
CA ASN A 38 6.97 -12.67 -4.12
C ASN A 38 6.18 -13.89 -3.67
N LEU A 39 4.89 -13.92 -3.96
CA LEU A 39 4.03 -15.04 -3.58
C LEU A 39 3.67 -15.94 -4.75
N VAL A 40 3.73 -15.42 -5.97
CA VAL A 40 3.16 -16.10 -7.12
C VAL A 40 4.24 -16.73 -7.98
N ASP A 41 3.79 -17.65 -8.86
CA ASP A 41 4.68 -18.26 -9.84
C ASP A 41 4.78 -17.41 -11.11
N ARG A 42 3.79 -16.55 -11.36
CA ARG A 42 3.74 -15.74 -12.57
C ARG A 42 3.75 -14.26 -12.20
N PRO A 43 4.90 -13.73 -11.81
CA PRO A 43 4.96 -12.32 -11.38
C PRO A 43 4.66 -11.33 -12.50
N ASP A 44 4.86 -11.74 -13.75
CA ASP A 44 4.58 -10.87 -14.88
C ASP A 44 3.08 -10.66 -15.10
N GLU A 45 2.24 -11.45 -14.44
CA GLU A 45 0.80 -11.28 -14.54
C GLU A 45 0.20 -10.56 -13.35
N VAL A 46 1.04 -10.08 -12.43
CA VAL A 46 0.56 -9.32 -11.29
C VAL A 46 0.25 -7.89 -11.72
N ARG A 47 -0.95 -7.43 -11.41
CA ARG A 47 -1.37 -6.06 -11.67
C ARG A 47 -2.06 -5.49 -10.47
N VAL A 48 -1.81 -4.22 -10.21
CA VAL A 48 -2.47 -3.51 -9.11
C VAL A 48 -3.04 -2.23 -9.70
N GLU A 49 -4.32 -2.01 -9.47
CA GLU A 49 -4.98 -0.82 -9.95
C GLU A 49 -5.66 -0.11 -8.79
N LEU A 50 -5.47 1.20 -8.73
CA LEU A 50 -6.12 2.01 -7.70
C LEU A 50 -7.42 2.56 -8.25
N ILE A 51 -8.50 2.25 -7.56
CA ILE A 51 -9.82 2.79 -7.87
C ILE A 51 -10.15 3.78 -6.77
N GLU A 52 -10.24 5.05 -7.12
CA GLU A 52 -10.52 6.09 -6.14
C GLU A 52 -12.02 6.32 -6.05
N GLU A 53 -12.55 6.02 -4.88
CA GLU A 53 -13.95 6.26 -4.60
C GLU A 53 -14.06 7.36 -3.57
N ARG A 54 -15.30 7.80 -3.33
CA ARG A 54 -15.54 8.94 -2.46
C ARG A 54 -15.00 8.67 -1.05
N SER A 55 -15.26 7.50 -0.51
CA SER A 55 -14.92 7.20 0.87
C SER A 55 -13.80 6.19 0.99
N ALA A 56 -13.26 5.71 -0.13
CA ALA A 56 -12.25 4.67 -0.08
C ALA A 56 -11.33 4.73 -1.28
N ASN A 57 -10.09 4.36 -1.05
CA ASN A 57 -9.15 4.04 -2.11
C ASN A 57 -9.06 2.52 -2.16
N VAL A 58 -9.49 1.94 -3.25
CA VAL A 58 -9.54 0.49 -3.40
C VAL A 58 -8.42 0.06 -4.32
N TYR A 59 -7.52 -0.74 -3.79
CA TYR A 59 -6.42 -1.29 -4.57
C TYR A 59 -6.84 -2.68 -5.03
N GLU A 60 -7.06 -2.83 -6.32
CA GLU A 60 -7.45 -4.11 -6.89
C GLU A 60 -6.20 -4.86 -7.31
N LEU A 61 -6.06 -6.06 -6.79
CA LEU A 61 -4.92 -6.92 -7.11
C LEU A 61 -5.38 -8.04 -8.01
N GLU A 62 -4.73 -8.15 -9.15
CA GLU A 62 -4.98 -9.20 -10.10
C GLU A 62 -3.74 -10.05 -10.25
N VAL A 63 -3.90 -11.37 -10.23
CA VAL A 63 -2.81 -12.32 -10.46
C VAL A 63 -3.31 -13.37 -11.44
N ALA A 64 -2.37 -14.21 -11.90
CA ALA A 64 -2.78 -15.33 -12.73
C ALA A 64 -3.77 -16.21 -11.96
N GLU A 65 -4.75 -16.72 -12.67
CA GLU A 65 -5.78 -17.53 -12.02
C GLU A 65 -5.17 -18.69 -11.25
N SER A 66 -4.14 -19.29 -11.80
CA SER A 66 -3.47 -20.41 -11.14
C SER A 66 -2.74 -20.00 -9.86
N ASP A 67 -2.55 -18.71 -9.65
CA ASP A 67 -1.86 -18.20 -8.47
C ASP A 67 -2.78 -17.66 -7.40
N LEU A 68 -4.09 -17.61 -7.67
CA LEU A 68 -5.03 -17.05 -6.70
C LEU A 68 -4.91 -17.69 -5.34
N GLY A 69 -4.78 -19.02 -5.31
CA GLY A 69 -4.66 -19.71 -4.04
C GLY A 69 -3.45 -19.29 -3.25
N LYS A 70 -2.39 -18.84 -3.93
CA LYS A 70 -1.18 -18.43 -3.24
C LYS A 70 -1.33 -17.07 -2.55
N VAL A 71 -2.10 -16.17 -3.15
CA VAL A 71 -2.29 -14.87 -2.53
C VAL A 71 -3.43 -14.85 -1.53
N ILE A 72 -4.37 -15.78 -1.66
CA ILE A 72 -5.44 -15.90 -0.69
C ILE A 72 -4.97 -16.70 0.52
N GLY A 73 -4.30 -17.82 0.25
CA GLY A 73 -3.78 -18.68 1.31
C GLY A 73 -4.86 -19.53 1.94
N ARG A 74 -4.41 -20.49 2.73
CA ARG A 74 -5.33 -21.40 3.40
C ARG A 74 -6.20 -20.62 4.40
N GLY A 75 -7.49 -20.73 4.25
CA GLY A 75 -8.41 -20.02 5.11
C GLY A 75 -8.32 -18.52 5.00
N GLY A 76 -7.75 -18.02 3.92
CA GLY A 76 -7.62 -16.59 3.72
C GLY A 76 -6.50 -15.93 4.50
N LYS A 77 -5.60 -16.73 5.07
CA LYS A 77 -4.58 -16.17 5.97
C LYS A 77 -3.61 -15.24 5.25
N THR A 78 -3.19 -15.61 4.05
CA THR A 78 -2.25 -14.78 3.31
C THR A 78 -2.89 -13.46 2.93
N ALA A 79 -4.15 -13.51 2.47
CA ALA A 79 -4.86 -12.29 2.12
C ALA A 79 -5.01 -11.38 3.32
N ARG A 80 -5.32 -11.96 4.49
CA ARG A 80 -5.43 -11.15 5.71
C ARG A 80 -4.10 -10.53 6.10
N ALA A 81 -3.02 -11.30 5.98
CA ALA A 81 -1.70 -10.78 6.31
C ALA A 81 -1.33 -9.63 5.37
N LEU A 82 -1.64 -9.79 4.09
CA LEU A 82 -1.35 -8.74 3.12
C LEU A 82 -2.12 -7.47 3.46
N ARG A 83 -3.40 -7.61 3.80
CA ARG A 83 -4.20 -6.46 4.19
C ARG A 83 -3.69 -5.82 5.47
N THR A 84 -3.23 -6.62 6.41
CA THR A 84 -2.67 -6.08 7.64
C THR A 84 -1.43 -5.25 7.38
N VAL A 85 -0.54 -5.73 6.51
CA VAL A 85 0.67 -4.98 6.17
C VAL A 85 0.29 -3.67 5.51
N VAL A 86 -0.65 -3.71 4.57
CA VAL A 86 -1.07 -2.50 3.86
C VAL A 86 -1.68 -1.49 4.82
N GLN A 87 -2.52 -1.97 5.74
CA GLN A 87 -3.14 -1.08 6.72
C GLN A 87 -2.11 -0.44 7.64
N ALA A 88 -1.05 -1.18 7.97
CA ALA A 88 -0.01 -0.65 8.85
C ALA A 88 0.76 0.47 8.18
N VAL A 89 0.86 0.45 6.86
CA VAL A 89 1.64 1.43 6.11
C VAL A 89 0.76 2.56 5.60
N ALA A 90 -0.54 2.31 5.41
CA ALA A 90 -1.45 3.27 4.82
C ALA A 90 -1.49 4.55 5.65
N PRO A 91 -1.52 5.71 4.99
CA PRO A 91 -1.60 6.96 5.72
C PRO A 91 -2.95 7.10 6.41
N ARG A 92 -2.95 7.80 7.51
CA ARG A 92 -4.20 8.12 8.17
C ARG A 92 -4.93 9.18 7.36
N SER A 93 -6.16 8.91 7.03
CA SER A 93 -6.94 9.84 6.28
C SER A 93 -8.40 9.49 6.44
N ARG A 94 -9.25 10.37 5.93
CA ARG A 94 -10.69 10.10 5.98
C ARG A 94 -11.08 8.97 5.04
N LYS A 95 -10.30 8.79 3.98
CA LYS A 95 -10.59 7.72 3.03
C LYS A 95 -10.00 6.43 3.54
N ARG A 96 -10.79 5.40 3.48
CA ARG A 96 -10.34 4.07 3.85
C ARG A 96 -9.45 3.51 2.76
N THR A 97 -8.51 2.68 3.17
CA THR A 97 -7.66 1.95 2.23
C THR A 97 -8.12 0.50 2.23
N LEU A 98 -8.51 0.02 1.07
CA LEU A 98 -9.00 -1.35 0.93
C LEU A 98 -8.17 -2.07 -0.13
N VAL A 99 -7.97 -3.36 0.08
CA VAL A 99 -7.30 -4.21 -0.90
C VAL A 99 -8.29 -5.28 -1.31
N GLU A 100 -8.53 -5.36 -2.60
CA GLU A 100 -9.46 -6.34 -3.15
C GLU A 100 -8.72 -7.25 -4.10
N ILE A 101 -8.79 -8.55 -3.84
CA ILE A 101 -8.17 -9.54 -4.72
C ILE A 101 -9.22 -9.97 -5.72
N LEU A 102 -8.94 -9.75 -6.99
CA LEU A 102 -9.89 -10.12 -8.05
C LEU A 102 -9.85 -11.62 -8.28
N GLU A 103 -11.04 -12.22 -8.39
CA GLU A 103 -11.16 -13.67 -8.58
C GLU A 103 -11.86 -14.02 -9.88
#